data_83f9ef12a835a768f72e74c807482504
#
_entry.id   83f9ef12a835a768f72e74c807482504
#
_cell.length_a   1.000
_cell.length_b   1.000
_cell.length_c   1.000
_cell.angle_alpha   90.00
_cell.angle_beta   90.00
_cell.angle_gamma   90.00
#
_symmetry.space_group_name_H-M   'P 1'
#
loop_
_entity.id
_entity.type
_entity.pdbx_description
1 polymer ?
#
loop_
_entity_poly.entity_id
_entity_poly.type
_entity_poly.pdbx_seq_one_letter_code
_entity_poly.pdbx_strand_id
1 'polypeptide(L)'
;MGKVKVTIMDTTGTKSQEASLPDDAPVRRIVAKLVQMMSLPTTGPDGQPMSYKFHHKASGTQLTDEQTLAEAKVQDGDVLRLQPEITAG
;
A
#
# COMPACT_ATOMS: atom_id res chain seq x y z
N MET A 1 8.47 -17.04 3.39
CA MET A 1 9.70 -16.27 3.58
C MET A 1 10.28 -15.85 2.23
N GLY A 2 9.71 -14.87 1.62
CA GLY A 2 10.17 -14.40 0.35
C GLY A 2 9.86 -12.94 0.18
N LYS A 3 10.29 -12.41 -0.95
CA LYS A 3 9.99 -11.05 -1.32
C LYS A 3 9.23 -11.06 -2.63
N VAL A 4 8.30 -10.13 -2.75
CA VAL A 4 7.52 -9.97 -3.95
C VAL A 4 7.88 -8.64 -4.58
N LYS A 5 8.19 -8.66 -5.86
CA LYS A 5 8.52 -7.45 -6.59
C LYS A 5 7.24 -6.91 -7.21
N VAL A 6 6.83 -5.74 -6.76
CA VAL A 6 5.56 -5.15 -7.20
C VAL A 6 5.79 -3.71 -7.64
N THR A 7 4.85 -3.19 -8.39
CA THR A 7 4.84 -1.78 -8.76
C THR A 7 3.87 -1.06 -7.83
N ILE A 8 4.38 -0.05 -7.14
CA ILE A 8 3.58 0.74 -6.22
C ILE A 8 3.19 2.03 -6.92
N MET A 9 1.90 2.27 -7.01
CA MET A 9 1.38 3.53 -7.56
C MET A 9 1.00 4.47 -6.42
N ASP A 10 1.24 5.75 -6.61
CA ASP A 10 0.86 6.73 -5.59
C ASP A 10 -0.66 6.97 -5.62
N THR A 11 -1.13 7.84 -4.72
CA THR A 11 -2.55 8.09 -4.57
C THR A 11 -3.19 8.73 -5.80
N THR A 12 -2.39 9.43 -6.60
CA THR A 12 -2.90 10.08 -7.82
C THR A 12 -2.78 9.19 -9.05
N GLY A 13 -1.96 8.13 -8.95
CA GLY A 13 -1.69 7.26 -10.08
C GLY A 13 -0.73 7.84 -11.12
N THR A 14 -0.14 9.00 -10.85
CA THR A 14 0.78 9.65 -11.78
C THR A 14 2.22 9.18 -11.60
N LYS A 15 2.55 8.64 -10.43
CA LYS A 15 3.88 8.13 -10.15
C LYS A 15 3.79 6.67 -9.81
N SER A 16 4.75 5.90 -10.28
CA SER A 16 4.85 4.50 -9.93
C SER A 16 6.30 4.16 -9.61
N GLN A 17 6.48 3.24 -8.71
CA GLN A 17 7.81 2.83 -8.27
C GLN A 17 7.80 1.32 -8.06
N GLU A 18 8.84 0.66 -8.56
CA GLU A 18 9.01 -0.75 -8.35
C GLU A 18 9.66 -0.98 -7.00
N ALA A 19 9.14 -1.94 -6.24
CA ALA A 19 9.66 -2.22 -4.91
C ALA A 19 9.60 -3.70 -4.63
N SER A 20 10.60 -4.20 -3.92
CA SER A 20 10.62 -5.55 -3.38
C SER A 20 10.10 -5.49 -1.95
N LEU A 21 9.01 -6.19 -1.68
CA LEU A 21 8.36 -6.16 -0.39
C LEU A 21 8.36 -7.56 0.23
N PRO A 22 8.52 -7.66 1.56
CA PRO A 22 8.41 -8.95 2.22
C PRO A 22 6.98 -9.45 2.15
N ASP A 23 6.80 -10.73 1.80
CA ASP A 23 5.46 -11.29 1.66
C ASP A 23 4.90 -11.79 2.99
N ASP A 24 5.72 -11.86 4.03
CA ASP A 24 5.31 -12.32 5.35
C ASP A 24 5.08 -11.19 6.36
N ALA A 25 5.24 -9.93 5.93
CA ALA A 25 5.00 -8.78 6.81
C ALA A 25 3.57 -8.29 6.63
N PRO A 26 2.93 -7.81 7.70
CA PRO A 26 1.57 -7.28 7.58
C PRO A 26 1.56 -6.02 6.71
N VAL A 27 0.47 -5.87 5.96
CA VAL A 27 0.33 -4.75 5.01
C VAL A 27 0.51 -3.40 5.70
N ARG A 28 0.02 -3.26 6.92
CA ARG A 28 0.14 -1.99 7.65
C ARG A 28 1.60 -1.55 7.80
N ARG A 29 2.52 -2.49 8.02
CA ARG A 29 3.94 -2.19 8.13
C ARG A 29 4.52 -1.74 6.80
N ILE A 30 4.12 -2.43 5.75
CA ILE A 30 4.59 -2.12 4.41
C ILE A 30 4.11 -0.73 4.01
N VAL A 31 2.83 -0.44 4.24
CA VAL A 31 2.25 0.85 3.93
C VAL A 31 2.95 1.97 4.70
N ALA A 32 3.17 1.77 6.00
CA ALA A 32 3.84 2.79 6.82
C ALA A 32 5.23 3.11 6.29
N LYS A 33 5.96 2.09 5.89
CA LYS A 33 7.31 2.27 5.35
C LYS A 33 7.27 3.00 4.01
N LEU A 34 6.34 2.61 3.13
CA LEU A 34 6.21 3.24 1.82
C LEU A 34 5.78 4.70 1.92
N VAL A 35 4.91 5.02 2.86
CA VAL A 35 4.49 6.40 3.08
C VAL A 35 5.69 7.26 3.46
N GLN A 36 6.58 6.73 4.30
CA GLN A 36 7.80 7.44 4.65
C GLN A 36 8.75 7.57 3.45
N MET A 37 8.95 6.48 2.72
CA MET A 37 9.88 6.48 1.58
C MET A 37 9.43 7.40 0.46
N MET A 38 8.13 7.48 0.24
CA MET A 38 7.57 8.31 -0.83
C MET A 38 7.21 9.71 -0.35
N SER A 39 7.47 10.01 0.91
CA SER A 39 7.18 11.32 1.51
C SER A 39 5.73 11.73 1.34
N LEU A 40 4.82 10.78 1.53
CA LEU A 40 3.39 11.04 1.42
C LEU A 40 2.89 11.73 2.69
N PRO A 41 1.88 12.59 2.57
CA PRO A 41 1.33 13.26 3.74
C PRO A 41 0.64 12.26 4.67
N THR A 42 0.88 12.40 5.96
CA THR A 42 0.24 11.57 6.99
C THR A 42 -0.88 12.30 7.71
N THR A 43 -1.09 13.56 7.36
CA THR A 43 -2.13 14.39 7.96
C THR A 43 -2.99 14.98 6.85
N GLY A 44 -4.29 14.87 6.97
CA GLY A 44 -5.21 15.42 6.00
C GLY A 44 -5.34 16.95 6.11
N PRO A 45 -6.07 17.57 5.18
CA PRO A 45 -6.20 19.02 5.17
C PRO A 45 -6.93 19.58 6.40
N ASP A 46 -7.66 18.73 7.11
CA ASP A 46 -8.36 19.14 8.34
C ASP A 46 -7.52 18.86 9.59
N GLY A 47 -6.27 18.47 9.44
CA GLY A 47 -5.40 18.15 10.55
C GLY A 47 -5.58 16.76 11.15
N GLN A 48 -6.47 15.95 10.58
CA GLN A 48 -6.69 14.60 11.05
C GLN A 48 -5.67 13.63 10.45
N PRO A 49 -5.28 12.60 11.21
CA PRO A 49 -4.35 11.60 10.66
C PRO A 49 -4.96 10.86 9.50
N MET A 50 -4.13 10.61 8.48
CA MET A 50 -4.53 9.85 7.29
C MET A 50 -3.92 8.47 7.32
N SER A 51 -4.70 7.47 6.96
CA SER A 51 -4.23 6.13 6.74
C SER A 51 -4.20 5.85 5.24
N TYR A 52 -3.33 4.94 4.85
CA TYR A 52 -3.26 4.50 3.47
C TYR A 52 -3.52 3.00 3.42
N LYS A 53 -4.18 2.58 2.35
CA LYS A 53 -4.46 1.18 2.09
C LYS A 53 -3.93 0.79 0.72
N PHE A 54 -3.61 -0.48 0.55
CA PHE A 54 -3.25 -1.01 -0.75
C PHE A 54 -4.50 -1.49 -1.47
N HIS A 55 -4.62 -1.08 -2.71
CA HIS A 55 -5.60 -1.63 -3.62
C HIS A 55 -4.87 -2.58 -4.58
N HIS A 56 -5.23 -3.86 -4.56
CA HIS A 56 -4.63 -4.87 -5.42
C HIS A 56 -5.33 -4.84 -6.77
N LYS A 57 -4.66 -4.30 -7.77
CA LYS A 57 -5.29 -4.03 -9.05
C LYS A 57 -5.74 -5.30 -9.75
N ALA A 58 -4.95 -6.37 -9.67
CA ALA A 58 -5.25 -7.61 -10.37
C ALA A 58 -6.54 -8.26 -9.88
N SER A 59 -6.79 -8.22 -8.56
CA SER A 59 -8.00 -8.81 -7.98
C SER A 59 -9.13 -7.80 -7.79
N GLY A 60 -8.83 -6.51 -7.91
CA GLY A 60 -9.80 -5.46 -7.69
C GLY A 60 -10.23 -5.31 -6.23
N THR A 61 -9.45 -5.83 -5.29
CA THR A 61 -9.80 -5.78 -3.88
C THR A 61 -8.82 -4.92 -3.11
N GLN A 62 -9.28 -4.38 -1.98
CA GLN A 62 -8.43 -3.63 -1.07
C GLN A 62 -7.88 -4.58 -0.02
N LEU A 63 -6.57 -4.49 0.23
CA LEU A 63 -5.92 -5.34 1.21
C LEU A 63 -6.16 -4.79 2.62
N THR A 64 -6.30 -5.69 3.59
CA THR A 64 -6.49 -5.29 4.99
C THR A 64 -5.13 -5.08 5.65
N ASP A 65 -5.12 -4.30 6.72
CA ASP A 65 -3.88 -3.96 7.43
C ASP A 65 -3.18 -5.18 8.00
N GLU A 66 -3.92 -6.16 8.44
CA GLU A 66 -3.35 -7.33 9.11
C GLU A 66 -2.99 -8.44 8.14
N GLN A 67 -3.41 -8.32 6.90
CA GLN A 67 -3.15 -9.31 5.87
C GLN A 67 -1.71 -9.18 5.39
N THR A 68 -1.09 -10.31 5.02
CA THR A 68 0.22 -10.28 4.37
C THR A 68 0.03 -10.32 2.87
N LEU A 69 1.10 -10.00 2.14
CA LEU A 69 1.03 -10.10 0.67
C LEU A 69 0.84 -11.54 0.22
N ALA A 70 1.42 -12.49 0.95
CA ALA A 70 1.23 -13.91 0.64
C ALA A 70 -0.23 -14.31 0.82
N GLU A 71 -0.87 -13.84 1.88
CA GLU A 71 -2.28 -14.13 2.13
C GLU A 71 -3.18 -13.49 1.07
N ALA A 72 -2.79 -12.33 0.58
CA ALA A 72 -3.53 -11.63 -0.46
C ALA A 72 -3.24 -12.19 -1.86
N LYS A 73 -2.32 -13.16 -1.96
CA LYS A 73 -1.93 -13.79 -3.22
C LYS A 73 -1.33 -12.78 -4.21
N VAL A 74 -0.60 -11.83 -3.68
CA VAL A 74 0.15 -10.87 -4.50
C VAL A 74 1.36 -11.58 -5.08
N GLN A 75 1.59 -11.39 -6.37
CA GLN A 75 2.67 -12.05 -7.10
C GLN A 75 3.63 -11.03 -7.70
N ASP A 76 4.79 -11.52 -8.11
CA ASP A 76 5.77 -10.67 -8.79
C ASP A 76 5.14 -10.02 -10.01
N GLY A 77 5.37 -8.73 -10.17
CA GLY A 77 4.82 -7.97 -11.28
C GLY A 77 3.45 -7.39 -11.04
N ASP A 78 2.83 -7.69 -9.91
CA ASP A 78 1.53 -7.13 -9.58
C ASP A 78 1.64 -5.63 -9.29
N VAL A 79 0.53 -4.94 -9.46
CA VAL A 79 0.45 -3.51 -9.21
C VAL A 79 -0.39 -3.28 -7.96
N LEU A 80 0.18 -2.55 -7.01
CA LEU A 80 -0.51 -2.14 -5.79
C LEU A 80 -0.61 -0.62 -5.81
N ARG A 81 -1.80 -0.11 -5.55
CA ARG A 81 -2.03 1.32 -5.51
C ARG A 81 -2.28 1.76 -4.08
N LEU A 82 -1.56 2.80 -3.65
CA LEU A 82 -1.81 3.40 -2.35
C LEU A 82 -3.00 4.33 -2.46
N GLN A 83 -3.98 4.14 -1.60
CA GLN A 83 -5.15 5.00 -1.55
C GLN A 83 -5.31 5.54 -0.14
N PRO A 84 -5.57 6.84 0.01
CA PRO A 84 -5.83 7.38 1.33
C PRO A 84 -7.21 6.92 1.79
N GLU A 85 -7.28 6.52 3.05
CA GLU A 85 -8.55 6.19 3.67
C GLU A 85 -8.96 7.38 4.54
N ILE A 86 -10.00 8.06 4.14
CA ILE A 86 -10.52 9.18 4.91
C ILE A 86 -11.67 8.66 5.75
N THR A 87 -11.48 8.70 7.06
CA THR A 87 -12.53 8.31 7.98
C THR A 87 -13.40 9.52 8.24
N ALA A 88 -14.59 9.49 7.70
CA ALA A 88 -15.57 10.55 7.96
C ALA A 88 -16.12 10.29 9.35
N GLY A 89 -15.73 11.12 10.24
CA GLY A 89 -16.17 10.84 11.55
C GLY A 89 -16.57 11.55 12.54
#